data_1f77350c32071d23c44f1c006b12fd59
#
_entry.id   1f77350c32071d23c44f1c006b12fd59
#
_cell.length_a   1.000
_cell.length_b   1.000
_cell.length_c   1.000
_cell.angle_alpha   90.00
_cell.angle_beta   90.00
_cell.angle_gamma   90.00
#
_symmetry.space_group_name_H-M   'P 1'
#
loop_
_entity.id
_entity.type
_entity.pdbx_description
1 polymer ?
#
loop_
_entity_poly.entity_id
_entity_poly.type
_entity_poly.pdbx_seq_one_letter_code
_entity_poly.pdbx_strand_id
1 'polypeptide(L)'
;NFETIQEGSTSMKFDYVIGNPPYQEMYNGNSSGANSVYDKFLDASHEVADKVEMIHPARFLFNAGSTPKAWNEKMLNNPHFKILSYESNSDVIFPNLSAPIEGGVAISYWDKKKDFGVIGTFTPFVELNSILEKVRDNGKFSSFADIVVTSFAYHFTQKMHDDYPDAASLMRRGHA
;
A
#
# COMPACT_ATOMS: atom_id res chain seq x y z
N ASN A 1 -2.93 -2.30 26.15
CA ASN A 1 -1.67 -2.44 26.89
C ASN A 1 -0.97 -3.69 26.41
N PHE A 2 0.00 -3.52 25.52
CA PHE A 2 0.95 -4.58 25.24
C PHE A 2 1.96 -4.58 26.40
N GLU A 3 1.85 -5.56 27.28
CA GLU A 3 2.86 -5.76 28.30
C GLU A 3 4.16 -6.16 27.62
N THR A 4 5.21 -5.48 27.98
CA THR A 4 6.60 -5.73 27.58
C THR A 4 6.95 -7.16 27.95
N ILE A 5 7.11 -8.03 26.94
CA ILE A 5 7.64 -9.38 27.15
C ILE A 5 9.11 -9.20 27.51
N GLN A 6 9.47 -9.59 28.74
CA GLN A 6 10.83 -9.49 29.27
C GLN A 6 11.83 -10.30 28.43
N GLU A 7 13.03 -9.76 28.29
CA GLU A 7 14.18 -10.42 27.70
C GLU A 7 14.45 -11.76 28.39
N GLY A 8 14.36 -12.84 27.61
CA GLY A 8 14.58 -14.22 28.07
C GLY A 8 13.66 -15.27 27.45
N SER A 9 12.63 -14.85 26.70
CA SER A 9 11.72 -15.75 25.99
C SER A 9 12.38 -16.20 24.69
N THR A 10 12.59 -17.50 24.54
CA THR A 10 12.80 -18.13 23.21
C THR A 10 11.66 -17.68 22.33
N SER A 11 11.96 -16.80 21.35
CA SER A 11 10.97 -16.30 20.39
C SER A 11 10.29 -17.52 19.74
N MET A 12 9.00 -17.72 20.04
CA MET A 12 8.21 -18.79 19.43
C MET A 12 8.16 -18.51 17.94
N LYS A 13 8.66 -19.45 17.13
CA LYS A 13 8.62 -19.36 15.67
C LYS A 13 7.62 -20.36 15.14
N PHE A 14 6.91 -19.93 14.11
CA PHE A 14 5.96 -20.74 13.38
C PHE A 14 6.51 -21.07 11.99
N ASP A 15 6.17 -22.24 11.46
CA ASP A 15 6.49 -22.55 10.06
C ASP A 15 5.66 -21.69 9.12
N TYR A 16 4.39 -21.40 9.49
CA TYR A 16 3.43 -20.64 8.71
C TYR A 16 2.60 -19.69 9.57
N VAL A 17 2.31 -18.54 9.00
CA VAL A 17 1.23 -17.63 9.46
C VAL A 17 0.32 -17.39 8.28
N ILE A 18 -0.98 -17.61 8.49
CA ILE A 18 -2.03 -17.33 7.49
C ILE A 18 -3.08 -16.49 8.18
N GLY A 19 -3.51 -15.40 7.55
CA GLY A 19 -4.49 -14.55 8.19
C GLY A 19 -5.12 -13.46 7.34
N ASN A 20 -6.15 -12.87 7.94
CA ASN A 20 -6.78 -11.65 7.49
C ASN A 20 -6.68 -10.64 8.66
N PRO A 21 -5.63 -9.82 8.71
CA PRO A 21 -5.41 -8.89 9.81
C PRO A 21 -6.43 -7.75 9.77
N PRO A 22 -6.64 -7.03 10.89
CA PRO A 22 -7.36 -5.77 10.87
C PRO A 22 -6.71 -4.80 9.87
N TYR A 23 -7.53 -4.07 9.09
CA TYR A 23 -7.01 -3.19 8.05
C TYR A 23 -6.71 -1.78 8.57
N GLN A 24 -7.49 -1.33 9.55
CA GLN A 24 -7.42 0.02 10.09
C GLN A 24 -7.63 -0.01 11.61
N GLU A 25 -7.12 1.03 12.29
CA GLU A 25 -7.43 1.25 13.70
C GLU A 25 -8.92 1.52 13.89
N MET A 26 -9.51 0.93 14.94
CA MET A 26 -10.87 1.29 15.35
C MET A 26 -10.83 2.69 15.97
N TYR A 27 -11.44 3.66 15.30
CA TYR A 27 -11.50 5.03 15.79
C TYR A 27 -12.88 5.36 16.37
N ASN A 28 -12.91 5.74 17.65
CA ASN A 28 -14.14 6.17 18.32
C ASN A 28 -14.42 7.68 18.11
N GLY A 29 -14.26 8.20 16.90
CA GLY A 29 -14.45 9.63 16.63
C GLY A 29 -14.66 9.94 15.15
N ASN A 30 -15.20 11.15 14.89
CA ASN A 30 -15.58 11.66 13.56
C ASN A 30 -14.41 12.03 12.63
N SER A 31 -13.27 11.36 12.69
CA SER A 31 -12.16 11.69 11.80
C SER A 31 -12.09 10.74 10.61
N SER A 32 -12.08 11.33 9.43
CA SER A 32 -11.97 10.72 8.11
C SER A 32 -10.57 10.17 7.77
N GLY A 33 -9.88 9.54 8.75
CA GLY A 33 -8.50 9.10 8.53
C GLY A 33 -8.04 8.06 9.54
N ALA A 34 -8.67 6.86 9.55
CA ALA A 34 -8.13 5.76 10.32
C ALA A 34 -6.77 5.33 9.75
N ASN A 35 -5.76 5.22 10.62
CA ASN A 35 -4.44 4.74 10.23
C ASN A 35 -4.50 3.28 9.79
N SER A 36 -3.69 2.92 8.82
CA SER A 36 -3.46 1.52 8.47
C SER A 36 -2.79 0.79 9.63
N VAL A 37 -3.14 -0.48 9.82
CA VAL A 37 -2.47 -1.36 10.78
C VAL A 37 -2.04 -2.70 10.17
N TYR A 38 -2.56 -3.07 9.00
CA TYR A 38 -2.19 -4.35 8.37
C TYR A 38 -0.71 -4.41 8.00
N ASP A 39 -0.08 -3.29 7.71
CA ASP A 39 1.36 -3.15 7.49
C ASP A 39 2.18 -3.62 8.71
N LYS A 40 1.75 -3.22 9.91
CA LYS A 40 2.38 -3.66 11.18
C LYS A 40 2.18 -5.16 11.43
N PHE A 41 0.99 -5.69 11.06
CA PHE A 41 0.73 -7.12 11.17
C PHE A 41 1.57 -7.94 10.20
N LEU A 42 1.77 -7.48 8.97
CA LEU A 42 2.66 -8.11 8.01
C LEU A 42 4.11 -8.14 8.54
N ASP A 43 4.63 -7.00 8.99
CA ASP A 43 5.98 -6.93 9.55
C ASP A 43 6.15 -7.87 10.76
N ALA A 44 5.24 -7.84 11.72
CA ALA A 44 5.28 -8.72 12.90
C ALA A 44 5.19 -10.21 12.50
N SER A 45 4.40 -10.55 11.48
CA SER A 45 4.27 -11.92 11.00
C SER A 45 5.56 -12.42 10.36
N HIS A 46 6.29 -11.58 9.64
CA HIS A 46 7.60 -11.91 9.07
C HIS A 46 8.68 -12.15 10.14
N GLU A 47 8.50 -11.62 11.35
CA GLU A 47 9.42 -11.85 12.47
C GLU A 47 9.20 -13.21 13.13
N VAL A 48 7.94 -13.67 13.21
CA VAL A 48 7.57 -14.87 13.97
C VAL A 48 7.41 -16.14 13.13
N ALA A 49 7.39 -16.03 11.78
CA ALA A 49 7.20 -17.17 10.90
C ALA A 49 8.25 -17.24 9.78
N ASP A 50 8.45 -18.44 9.24
CA ASP A 50 9.28 -18.64 8.05
C ASP A 50 8.50 -18.40 6.75
N LYS A 51 7.16 -18.53 6.79
CA LYS A 51 6.25 -18.28 5.66
C LYS A 51 4.99 -17.59 6.13
N VAL A 52 4.56 -16.60 5.36
CA VAL A 52 3.40 -15.79 5.70
C VAL A 52 2.50 -15.64 4.47
N GLU A 53 1.21 -15.93 4.65
CA GLU A 53 0.19 -15.68 3.65
C GLU A 53 -0.91 -14.81 4.26
N MET A 54 -1.14 -13.63 3.69
CA MET A 54 -2.09 -12.67 4.22
C MET A 54 -3.00 -12.13 3.14
N ILE A 55 -4.27 -11.94 3.51
CA ILE A 55 -5.22 -11.15 2.72
C ILE A 55 -5.30 -9.74 3.30
N HIS A 56 -5.17 -8.72 2.48
CA HIS A 56 -5.10 -7.33 2.93
C HIS A 56 -5.47 -6.35 1.81
N PRO A 57 -5.70 -5.04 2.12
CA PRO A 57 -5.88 -4.02 1.11
C PRO A 57 -4.68 -3.92 0.18
N ALA A 58 -4.94 -3.72 -1.12
CA ALA A 58 -3.91 -3.73 -2.15
C ALA A 58 -3.36 -2.35 -2.52
N ARG A 59 -3.85 -1.27 -1.92
CA ARG A 59 -3.51 0.12 -2.29
C ARG A 59 -2.02 0.42 -2.26
N PHE A 60 -1.28 -0.16 -1.32
CA PHE A 60 0.16 0.04 -1.22
C PHE A 60 0.94 -0.45 -2.45
N LEU A 61 0.41 -1.43 -3.18
CA LEU A 61 1.01 -1.95 -4.42
C LEU A 61 1.11 -0.86 -5.50
N PHE A 62 0.24 0.14 -5.44
CA PHE A 62 0.20 1.31 -6.32
C PHE A 62 0.87 2.54 -5.67
N ASN A 63 1.64 2.33 -4.62
CA ASN A 63 2.23 3.38 -3.79
C ASN A 63 1.20 4.42 -3.30
N ALA A 64 -0.01 3.97 -3.00
CA ALA A 64 -1.15 4.77 -2.54
C ALA A 64 -1.65 4.27 -1.17
N GLY A 65 -2.63 4.99 -0.60
CA GLY A 65 -3.24 4.63 0.68
C GLY A 65 -2.54 5.25 1.89
N SER A 66 -2.94 4.78 3.08
CA SER A 66 -2.50 5.29 4.38
C SER A 66 -1.27 4.61 4.96
N THR A 67 -0.73 3.59 4.29
CA THR A 67 0.54 2.97 4.67
C THR A 67 1.72 3.91 4.41
N PRO A 68 2.76 3.88 5.28
CA PRO A 68 3.96 4.70 5.08
C PRO A 68 4.62 4.42 3.71
N LYS A 69 5.01 5.46 2.98
CA LYS A 69 5.65 5.30 1.66
C LYS A 69 6.93 4.46 1.72
N ALA A 70 7.74 4.65 2.75
CA ALA A 70 8.95 3.85 2.98
C ALA A 70 8.63 2.35 3.19
N TRP A 71 7.49 2.04 3.83
CA TRP A 71 7.03 0.67 3.96
C TRP A 71 6.57 0.09 2.62
N ASN A 72 5.85 0.87 1.83
CA ASN A 72 5.44 0.45 0.48
C ASN A 72 6.67 0.08 -0.37
N GLU A 73 7.68 0.94 -0.37
CA GLU A 73 8.94 0.72 -1.09
C GLU A 73 9.68 -0.53 -0.56
N LYS A 74 9.75 -0.69 0.77
CA LYS A 74 10.31 -1.89 1.40
C LYS A 74 9.63 -3.16 0.88
N MET A 75 8.29 -3.19 0.85
CA MET A 75 7.54 -4.36 0.42
C MET A 75 7.66 -4.62 -1.09
N LEU A 76 7.57 -3.58 -1.91
CA LEU A 76 7.69 -3.70 -3.37
C LEU A 76 9.09 -4.13 -3.82
N ASN A 77 10.13 -3.84 -3.03
CA ASN A 77 11.52 -4.23 -3.29
C ASN A 77 11.97 -5.46 -2.50
N ASN A 78 11.07 -6.12 -1.76
CA ASN A 78 11.41 -7.33 -1.02
C ASN A 78 11.39 -8.55 -1.94
N PRO A 79 12.55 -9.21 -2.19
CA PRO A 79 12.61 -10.37 -3.10
C PRO A 79 11.92 -11.62 -2.55
N HIS A 80 11.65 -11.64 -1.25
CA HIS A 80 10.96 -12.75 -0.58
C HIS A 80 9.43 -12.60 -0.58
N PHE A 81 8.91 -11.51 -1.13
CA PHE A 81 7.50 -11.16 -1.12
C PHE A 81 6.90 -11.20 -2.53
N LYS A 82 5.72 -11.81 -2.67
CA LYS A 82 4.98 -11.82 -3.94
C LYS A 82 3.48 -11.71 -3.71
N ILE A 83 2.76 -11.31 -4.74
CA ILE A 83 1.30 -11.33 -4.78
C ILE A 83 0.84 -12.63 -5.44
N LEU A 84 -0.01 -13.38 -4.73
CA LEU A 84 -0.64 -14.61 -5.26
C LEU A 84 -1.89 -14.28 -6.05
N SER A 85 -2.68 -13.33 -5.57
CA SER A 85 -3.93 -12.92 -6.19
C SER A 85 -4.20 -11.44 -5.91
N TYR A 86 -4.83 -10.79 -6.87
CA TYR A 86 -5.33 -9.41 -6.76
C TYR A 86 -6.74 -9.35 -7.32
N GLU A 87 -7.64 -8.73 -6.57
CA GLU A 87 -9.01 -8.47 -6.98
C GLU A 87 -9.34 -6.99 -6.77
N SER A 88 -9.66 -6.30 -7.85
CA SER A 88 -9.98 -4.87 -7.82
C SER A 88 -11.33 -4.58 -7.16
N ASN A 89 -12.29 -5.48 -7.32
CA ASN A 89 -13.60 -5.38 -6.70
C ASN A 89 -13.64 -6.17 -5.40
N SER A 90 -13.54 -5.45 -4.28
CA SER A 90 -13.54 -6.08 -2.95
C SER A 90 -14.80 -6.89 -2.63
N ASP A 91 -15.94 -6.62 -3.28
CA ASP A 91 -17.20 -7.32 -3.04
C ASP A 91 -17.17 -8.77 -3.55
N VAL A 92 -16.25 -9.08 -4.48
CA VAL A 92 -16.02 -10.45 -4.94
C VAL A 92 -15.42 -11.31 -3.83
N ILE A 93 -14.55 -10.72 -3.01
CA ILE A 93 -13.86 -11.41 -1.91
C ILE A 93 -14.68 -11.30 -0.62
N PHE A 94 -15.22 -10.13 -0.35
CA PHE A 94 -15.97 -9.81 0.86
C PHE A 94 -17.35 -9.25 0.51
N PRO A 95 -18.31 -10.11 0.19
CA PRO A 95 -19.66 -9.67 -0.12
C PRO A 95 -20.29 -9.00 1.10
N ASN A 96 -21.07 -7.95 0.87
CA ASN A 96 -21.80 -7.19 1.89
C ASN A 96 -20.94 -6.27 2.78
N LEU A 97 -19.81 -5.80 2.30
CA LEU A 97 -19.11 -4.69 2.95
C LEU A 97 -19.98 -3.44 2.93
N SER A 98 -19.96 -2.68 4.02
CA SER A 98 -20.63 -1.37 4.11
C SER A 98 -20.03 -0.31 3.17
N ALA A 99 -18.76 -0.47 2.79
CA ALA A 99 -18.05 0.34 1.82
C ALA A 99 -16.97 -0.52 1.12
N PRO A 100 -16.74 -0.30 -0.18
CA PRO A 100 -15.71 -1.03 -0.92
C PRO A 100 -14.31 -0.70 -0.37
N ILE A 101 -13.40 -1.68 -0.45
CA ILE A 101 -11.98 -1.47 -0.13
C ILE A 101 -11.31 -0.83 -1.34
N GLU A 102 -11.00 0.46 -1.22
CA GLU A 102 -10.37 1.20 -2.29
C GLU A 102 -9.00 0.62 -2.68
N GLY A 103 -8.79 0.47 -3.99
CA GLY A 103 -7.58 -0.13 -4.56
C GLY A 103 -7.61 -1.65 -4.56
N GLY A 104 -8.72 -2.28 -4.11
CA GLY A 104 -8.91 -3.72 -4.15
C GLY A 104 -8.23 -4.47 -2.99
N VAL A 105 -8.25 -5.79 -3.12
CA VAL A 105 -7.73 -6.73 -2.13
C VAL A 105 -6.65 -7.60 -2.77
N ALA A 106 -5.59 -7.87 -2.04
CA ALA A 106 -4.53 -8.78 -2.45
C ALA A 106 -4.35 -9.91 -1.46
N ILE A 107 -3.99 -11.08 -1.97
CA ILE A 107 -3.42 -12.18 -1.20
C ILE A 107 -1.93 -12.16 -1.49
N SER A 108 -1.14 -11.95 -0.46
CA SER A 108 0.31 -11.94 -0.54
C SER A 108 0.92 -13.19 0.09
N TYR A 109 2.11 -13.51 -0.36
CA TYR A 109 2.91 -14.61 0.18
C TYR A 109 4.35 -14.14 0.38
N TRP A 110 4.89 -14.43 1.54
CA TRP A 110 6.28 -14.20 1.88
C TRP A 110 6.93 -15.53 2.32
N ASP A 111 8.15 -15.78 1.86
CA ASP A 111 8.94 -16.96 2.24
C ASP A 111 10.37 -16.52 2.49
N LYS A 112 10.81 -16.62 3.73
CA LYS A 112 12.15 -16.20 4.17
C LYS A 112 13.30 -16.82 3.40
N LYS A 113 13.09 -18.01 2.83
CA LYS A 113 14.12 -18.82 2.15
C LYS A 113 14.03 -18.76 0.63
N LYS A 114 12.96 -18.17 0.09
CA LYS A 114 12.71 -18.13 -1.36
C LYS A 114 12.89 -16.73 -1.90
N ASP A 115 13.62 -16.61 -2.97
CA ASP A 115 13.71 -15.42 -3.78
C ASP A 115 12.71 -15.54 -4.96
N PHE A 116 11.76 -14.59 -5.03
CA PHE A 116 10.77 -14.49 -6.12
C PHE A 116 11.09 -13.35 -7.08
N GLY A 117 12.16 -12.61 -6.83
CA GLY A 117 12.42 -11.32 -7.45
C GLY A 117 11.60 -10.20 -6.82
N VAL A 118 11.95 -8.97 -7.14
CA VAL A 118 11.25 -7.79 -6.64
C VAL A 118 10.02 -7.46 -7.49
N ILE A 119 8.93 -7.05 -6.85
CA ILE A 119 7.74 -6.57 -7.56
C ILE A 119 8.07 -5.25 -8.30
N GLY A 120 8.74 -4.33 -7.61
CA GLY A 120 9.08 -3.00 -8.13
C GLY A 120 7.84 -2.18 -8.49
N THR A 121 7.37 -2.29 -9.72
CA THR A 121 6.11 -1.69 -10.19
C THR A 121 5.06 -2.78 -10.33
N PHE A 122 4.01 -2.69 -9.54
CA PHE A 122 2.89 -3.63 -9.64
C PHE A 122 1.94 -3.25 -10.77
N THR A 123 1.50 -4.26 -11.52
CA THR A 123 0.37 -4.15 -12.45
C THR A 123 -0.52 -5.38 -12.31
N PRO A 124 -1.85 -5.21 -12.28
CA PRO A 124 -2.79 -6.33 -12.23
C PRO A 124 -2.91 -7.08 -13.58
N PHE A 125 -2.33 -6.52 -14.65
CA PHE A 125 -2.42 -7.08 -16.00
C PHE A 125 -1.14 -7.82 -16.35
N VAL A 126 -1.25 -9.14 -16.50
CA VAL A 126 -0.10 -10.02 -16.79
C VAL A 126 0.62 -9.60 -18.08
N GLU A 127 -0.14 -9.13 -19.07
CA GLU A 127 0.40 -8.67 -20.36
C GLU A 127 1.33 -7.46 -20.20
N LEU A 128 1.03 -6.57 -19.25
CA LEU A 128 1.84 -5.38 -19.00
C LEU A 128 3.17 -5.73 -18.33
N ASN A 129 3.28 -6.84 -17.61
CA ASN A 129 4.53 -7.25 -16.97
C ASN A 129 5.63 -7.49 -18.01
N SER A 130 5.32 -8.21 -19.09
CA SER A 130 6.29 -8.46 -20.16
C SER A 130 6.70 -7.21 -20.93
N ILE A 131 5.79 -6.25 -21.05
CA ILE A 131 6.08 -4.93 -21.67
C ILE A 131 7.00 -4.13 -20.74
N LEU A 132 6.70 -4.10 -19.45
CA LEU A 132 7.49 -3.39 -18.45
C LEU A 132 8.93 -3.91 -18.38
N GLU A 133 9.12 -5.24 -18.39
CA GLU A 133 10.45 -5.87 -18.45
C GLU A 133 11.23 -5.41 -19.69
N LYS A 134 10.64 -5.50 -20.87
CA LYS A 134 11.28 -5.05 -22.12
C LYS A 134 11.67 -3.57 -22.11
N VAL A 135 10.83 -2.73 -21.48
CA VAL A 135 11.11 -1.29 -21.38
C VAL A 135 12.26 -1.03 -20.41
N ARG A 136 12.31 -1.75 -19.28
CA ARG A 136 13.40 -1.62 -18.28
C ARG A 136 14.73 -2.10 -18.81
N ASP A 137 14.76 -3.23 -19.51
CA ASP A 137 15.97 -3.84 -20.08
C ASP A 137 16.64 -2.96 -21.14
N ASN A 138 15.88 -2.04 -21.74
CA ASN A 138 16.40 -1.12 -22.74
C ASN A 138 17.33 -0.02 -22.19
N GLY A 139 17.62 -0.01 -20.90
CA GLY A 139 18.64 0.84 -20.26
C GLY A 139 18.41 2.37 -20.31
N LYS A 140 17.36 2.82 -20.99
CA LYS A 140 16.99 4.23 -21.15
C LYS A 140 15.67 4.58 -20.43
N PHE A 141 15.19 3.67 -19.59
CA PHE A 141 13.95 3.88 -18.85
C PHE A 141 14.18 4.86 -17.70
N SER A 142 13.35 5.91 -17.63
CA SER A 142 13.16 6.72 -16.44
C SER A 142 11.67 6.78 -16.11
N SER A 143 11.36 6.70 -14.82
CA SER A 143 9.97 6.69 -14.39
C SER A 143 9.33 8.06 -14.58
N PHE A 144 8.14 8.07 -15.18
CA PHE A 144 7.33 9.30 -15.26
C PHE A 144 6.92 9.79 -13.85
N ALA A 145 6.88 8.88 -12.86
CA ALA A 145 6.58 9.21 -11.48
C ALA A 145 7.56 10.21 -10.86
N ASP A 146 8.80 10.29 -11.38
CA ASP A 146 9.83 11.24 -10.90
C ASP A 146 9.50 12.70 -11.24
N ILE A 147 8.64 12.93 -12.23
CA ILE A 147 8.24 14.27 -12.70
C ILE A 147 6.75 14.54 -12.53
N VAL A 148 5.95 13.52 -12.19
CA VAL A 148 4.52 13.68 -11.91
C VAL A 148 4.33 14.09 -10.46
N VAL A 149 3.69 15.22 -10.27
CA VAL A 149 3.32 15.75 -8.96
C VAL A 149 1.80 15.71 -8.79
N THR A 150 1.34 15.60 -7.55
CA THR A 150 -0.10 15.66 -7.25
C THR A 150 -0.63 17.07 -7.51
N SER A 151 -1.95 17.19 -7.71
CA SER A 151 -2.61 18.50 -7.84
C SER A 151 -2.38 19.43 -6.64
N PHE A 152 -2.00 18.88 -5.49
CA PHE A 152 -1.65 19.64 -4.28
C PHE A 152 -0.26 20.26 -4.33
N ALA A 153 0.61 19.89 -5.27
CA ALA A 153 1.95 20.48 -5.40
C ALA A 153 1.89 21.95 -5.90
N TYR A 154 0.81 22.30 -6.59
CA TYR A 154 0.60 23.65 -7.11
C TYR A 154 -0.62 24.27 -6.45
N HIS A 155 -0.39 25.01 -5.38
CA HIS A 155 -1.42 25.82 -4.74
C HIS A 155 -1.26 27.29 -5.15
N PHE A 156 -2.39 27.98 -5.31
CA PHE A 156 -2.36 29.42 -5.41
C PHE A 156 -1.79 30.01 -4.12
N THR A 157 -0.84 30.91 -4.24
CA THR A 157 -0.20 31.56 -3.09
C THR A 157 -1.09 32.67 -2.55
N GLN A 158 -0.87 33.07 -1.29
CA GLN A 158 -1.55 34.22 -0.72
C GLN A 158 -1.36 35.50 -1.59
N LYS A 159 -0.14 35.68 -2.12
CA LYS A 159 0.16 36.77 -3.04
C LYS A 159 -0.77 36.80 -4.26
N MET A 160 -1.10 35.66 -4.84
CA MET A 160 -2.05 35.59 -5.96
C MET A 160 -3.44 36.08 -5.55
N HIS A 161 -3.91 35.72 -4.34
CA HIS A 161 -5.20 36.16 -3.84
C HIS A 161 -5.20 37.67 -3.52
N ASP A 162 -4.07 38.22 -3.06
CA ASP A 162 -3.89 39.63 -2.79
C ASP A 162 -3.84 40.45 -4.10
N ASP A 163 -3.15 39.95 -5.12
CA ASP A 163 -3.01 40.61 -6.43
C ASP A 163 -4.30 40.49 -7.27
N TYR A 164 -5.11 39.45 -7.07
CA TYR A 164 -6.33 39.15 -7.85
C TYR A 164 -7.50 38.76 -6.93
N PRO A 165 -8.05 39.70 -6.11
CA PRO A 165 -9.09 39.37 -5.13
C PRO A 165 -10.37 38.81 -5.76
N ASP A 166 -10.71 39.23 -6.99
CA ASP A 166 -11.91 38.79 -7.70
C ASP A 166 -11.80 37.32 -8.18
N ALA A 167 -10.58 36.79 -8.28
CA ALA A 167 -10.36 35.41 -8.70
C ALA A 167 -10.96 34.38 -7.73
N ALA A 168 -11.09 34.70 -6.44
CA ALA A 168 -11.70 33.83 -5.44
C ALA A 168 -13.14 33.46 -5.78
N SER A 169 -13.89 34.35 -6.44
CA SER A 169 -15.27 34.12 -6.87
C SER A 169 -15.37 33.11 -8.03
N LEU A 170 -14.31 32.97 -8.81
CA LEU A 170 -14.21 32.06 -9.97
C LEU A 170 -13.64 30.69 -9.59
N MET A 171 -13.01 30.60 -8.42
CA MET A 171 -12.41 29.36 -7.94
C MET A 171 -13.47 28.47 -7.31
N ARG A 172 -13.55 27.23 -7.78
CA ARG A 172 -14.36 26.19 -7.15
C ARG A 172 -13.43 25.17 -6.52
N ARG A 173 -13.79 24.66 -5.34
CA ARG A 173 -13.15 23.47 -4.79
C ARG A 173 -13.40 22.32 -5.77
N GLY A 174 -12.34 21.76 -6.31
CA GLY A 174 -12.39 20.69 -7.30
C GLY A 174 -12.83 19.37 -6.71
N HIS A 175 -14.09 19.31 -6.26
CA HIS A 175 -14.81 18.07 -6.04
C HIS A 175 -16.01 18.12 -7.00
N ALA A 176 -15.80 17.52 -8.16
CA ALA A 176 -16.90 17.10 -9.04
C ALA A 176 -17.08 15.61 -8.84
#